data_deebf86e33a7c477d6744d94bf2f818e
#
_entry.id   deebf86e33a7c477d6744d94bf2f818e
#
_cell.length_a   1.000
_cell.length_b   1.000
_cell.length_c   1.000
_cell.angle_alpha   90.00
_cell.angle_beta   90.00
_cell.angle_gamma   90.00
#
_symmetry.space_group_name_H-M   'P 1'
#
loop_
_entity.id
_entity.type
_entity.pdbx_description
1 polymer ?
#
loop_
_entity_poly.entity_id
_entity_poly.type
_entity_poly.pdbx_seq_one_letter_code
_entity_poly.pdbx_strand_id
1 'polypeptide(L)' 'MKYKIIRFYQARNKPSKTIKTGVTLAQAKKHCNDPKTSTLKYFDGFIKMIK' A
#
# COMPACT_ATOMS: atom_id res chain seq x y z
N MET A 1 15.65 6.47 -1.06
CA MET A 1 14.60 6.21 -2.04
C MET A 1 13.24 6.24 -1.37
N LYS A 2 12.25 6.67 -2.10
CA LYS A 2 10.91 6.79 -1.57
C LYS A 2 10.02 5.70 -2.13
N TYR A 3 9.05 5.30 -1.32
CA TYR A 3 8.06 4.32 -1.70
C TYR A 3 6.68 4.89 -1.46
N LYS A 4 5.69 4.31 -2.10
CA LYS A 4 4.30 4.69 -1.88
C LYS A 4 3.50 3.44 -1.56
N ILE A 5 2.49 3.62 -0.73
CA ILE A 5 1.63 2.53 -0.30
C ILE A 5 0.31 2.67 -1.04
N ILE A 6 -0.09 1.60 -1.69
CA ILE A 6 -1.30 1.58 -2.49
C ILE A 6 -2.24 0.53 -1.90
N ARG A 7 -3.50 0.90 -1.75
CA ARG A 7 -4.53 -0.01 -1.28
C ARG A 7 -5.25 -0.60 -2.47
N PHE A 8 -5.21 -1.90 -2.57
CA PHE A 8 -5.89 -2.63 -3.64
C PHE A 8 -7.18 -3.20 -3.08
N TYR A 9 -8.28 -2.88 -3.74
CA TYR A 9 -9.59 -3.39 -3.33
C TYR A 9 -9.92 -4.63 -4.13
N GLN A 10 -10.57 -5.59 -3.48
CA GLN A 10 -10.96 -6.82 -4.16
C GLN A 10 -12.23 -6.65 -4.99
N ALA A 11 -12.96 -5.57 -4.76
CA ALA A 11 -14.14 -5.29 -5.56
C ALA A 11 -13.72 -4.94 -6.98
N ARG A 12 -14.40 -5.55 -7.97
CA ARG A 12 -14.02 -5.39 -9.36
C ARG A 12 -14.14 -3.96 -9.87
N ASN A 13 -15.10 -3.23 -9.36
CA ASN A 13 -15.37 -1.88 -9.86
C ASN A 13 -14.75 -0.79 -8.99
N LYS A 14 -13.82 -1.16 -8.13
CA LYS A 14 -13.12 -0.17 -7.32
C LYS A 14 -11.65 -0.13 -7.71
N PRO A 15 -11.15 1.03 -8.15
CA PRO A 15 -9.74 1.17 -8.50
C PRO A 15 -8.88 1.18 -7.25
N SER A 16 -7.60 0.88 -7.44
CA SER A 16 -6.65 1.01 -6.34
C SER A 16 -6.51 2.47 -5.94
N LYS A 17 -6.09 2.69 -4.70
CA LYS A 17 -5.97 4.04 -4.18
C LYS A 17 -4.63 4.19 -3.48
N THR A 18 -3.91 5.26 -3.80
CA THR A 18 -2.67 5.58 -3.11
C THR A 18 -3.01 6.21 -1.77
N ILE A 19 -2.62 5.55 -0.69
CA ILE A 19 -2.97 6.02 0.65
C ILE A 19 -1.81 6.73 1.33
N LYS A 20 -0.58 6.50 0.88
CA LYS A 20 0.57 7.15 1.48
C LYS A 20 1.71 7.20 0.49
N THR A 21 2.47 8.30 0.52
CA THR A 21 3.62 8.46 -0.37
C THR A 21 4.79 9.00 0.44
N GLY A 22 5.98 8.92 -0.16
CA GLY A 22 7.16 9.48 0.48
C GLY A 22 7.63 8.73 1.71
N VAL A 23 7.33 7.43 1.79
CA VAL A 23 7.77 6.61 2.92
C VAL A 23 9.04 5.86 2.55
N THR A 24 9.80 5.49 3.56
CA THR A 24 10.99 4.69 3.34
C THR A 24 10.59 3.22 3.16
N LEU A 25 11.54 2.43 2.64
CA LEU A 25 11.28 1.01 2.47
C LEU A 25 10.93 0.34 3.79
N ALA A 26 11.65 0.70 4.85
CA ALA A 26 11.38 0.12 6.16
C ALA A 26 9.96 0.44 6.63
N GLN A 27 9.54 1.68 6.44
CA GLN A 27 8.19 2.09 6.82
C GLN A 27 7.14 1.39 5.97
N ALA A 28 7.41 1.25 4.68
CA ALA A 28 6.47 0.59 3.78
C ALA A 28 6.31 -0.88 4.17
N LYS A 29 7.41 -1.56 4.44
CA LYS A 29 7.36 -2.96 4.85
C LYS A 29 6.61 -3.13 6.15
N LYS A 30 6.88 -2.26 7.11
CA LYS A 30 6.21 -2.34 8.40
C LYS A 30 4.71 -2.17 8.25
N HIS A 31 4.30 -1.21 7.43
CA HIS A 31 2.88 -0.98 7.19
C HIS A 31 2.23 -2.19 6.53
N CYS A 32 2.84 -2.73 5.50
CA CYS A 32 2.25 -3.83 4.75
C CYS A 32 2.27 -5.15 5.51
N ASN A 33 3.16 -5.29 6.49
CA ASN A 33 3.21 -6.49 7.32
C ASN A 33 2.25 -6.44 8.49
N ASP A 34 1.65 -5.28 8.75
CA ASP A 34 0.69 -5.15 9.83
C ASP A 34 -0.62 -5.84 9.43
N PRO A 35 -1.08 -6.84 10.19
CA PRO A 35 -2.33 -7.53 9.84
C PRO A 35 -3.54 -6.61 9.82
N LYS A 36 -3.45 -5.46 10.45
CA LYS A 36 -4.54 -4.50 10.47
C LYS A 36 -4.69 -3.76 9.14
N THR A 37 -3.68 -3.81 8.27
CA THR A 37 -3.74 -3.12 6.99
C THR A 37 -4.23 -4.01 5.87
N SER A 38 -4.62 -5.22 6.20
CA SER A 38 -5.10 -6.18 5.21
C SER A 38 -6.38 -6.81 5.72
N THR A 39 -7.42 -6.78 4.90
CA THR A 39 -8.71 -7.37 5.25
C THR A 39 -9.21 -8.19 4.09
N LEU A 40 -10.40 -8.80 4.26
CA LEU A 40 -11.03 -9.53 3.18
C LEU A 40 -11.49 -8.62 2.05
N LYS A 41 -11.59 -7.32 2.31
CA LYS A 41 -12.08 -6.36 1.33
C LYS A 41 -10.96 -5.67 0.56
N TYR A 42 -9.78 -5.59 1.15
CA TYR A 42 -8.66 -4.91 0.51
C TYR A 42 -7.35 -5.37 1.14
N PHE A 43 -6.28 -5.04 0.46
CA PHE A 43 -4.94 -5.27 1.00
C PHE A 43 -4.05 -4.12 0.55
N ASP A 44 -3.02 -3.84 1.34
CA ASP A 44 -2.10 -2.76 1.05
C ASP A 44 -0.79 -3.32 0.51
N GLY A 45 -0.31 -2.72 -0.56
CA GLY A 45 0.98 -3.03 -1.12
C GLY A 45 1.81 -1.79 -1.23
N PHE A 46 3.08 -1.95 -1.53
CA PHE A 46 3.96 -0.82 -1.72
C PHE A 46 4.78 -0.99 -2.98
N ILE A 47 5.09 0.13 -3.61
CA ILE A 47 5.94 0.12 -4.80
C ILE A 47 6.92 1.28 -4.70
N LYS A 48 8.05 1.11 -5.39
CA LYS A 48 9.07 2.13 -5.42
C LYS A 48 8.59 3.32 -6.25
N MET A 49 8.79 4.50 -5.72
CA MET A 49 8.48 5.71 -6.46
C MET A 49 9.61 6.03 -7.41
N ILE A 50 9.28 6.24 -8.65
CA ILE A 50 10.25 6.62 -9.66
C ILE A 50 10.40 8.12 -9.58
N LYS A 51 11.61 8.57 -9.13
CA LYS A 51 11.90 9.97 -9.10
C LYS A 51 12.36 10.50 -7.77
#